data_e11f8032e3d60d69b3507669bdddc1fd
#
_entry.id   e11f8032e3d60d69b3507669bdddc1fd
#
_cell.length_a   1.000
_cell.length_b   1.000
_cell.length_c   1.000
_cell.angle_alpha   90.00
_cell.angle_beta   90.00
_cell.angle_gamma   90.00
#
_symmetry.space_group_name_H-M   'P 1'
#
loop_
_entity.id
_entity.type
_entity.pdbx_description
1 polymer ?
#
loop_
_entity_poly.entity_id
_entity_poly.type
_entity_poly.pdbx_seq_one_letter_code
_entity_poly.pdbx_strand_id
1 'polypeptide(L)'
;MLRLVRLARVAKLQQEFTLLANRFLSSNAFLVAKILGGLLMILAITHLVACCWFGVAAWTHQASSWLIRAELEEANFFESYAASIHWSMTQFTPATTNIAPANGIERLFAVCVILLAIGVFSSFITSLSATVSSLRNSRAERFQQQSALLQFFTERNLSTDLYCKVTEALRRRNVKKRIKEGDVQLLGALPERMKMQLHEEMFLPRLKCLGIWPEWSLEEDDYFFKSLCHYALAEHACAPGQDAFMPGTDCNQVYIIESGSMGYLSRQSVSQSLCGEDEVICMASLWAAWYHRGRLTASHGTCFYVGINCEEFGRLASSHGGPLWQYLQVFGMLLVGTVEVLEDHGEDLSDLSLPMEKLSHLGNRAQHLVRKAARFFRGSRGYRSESKASSTSISRLDSRLEFADSRPSLTRDVSNNSLSV
;
A
#
# COMPACT_ATOMS: atom_id res chain seq x y z
N MET A 1 -48.22 6.02 3.86
CA MET A 1 -47.37 5.22 2.94
C MET A 1 -46.09 5.92 2.49
N LEU A 2 -46.13 7.16 2.02
CA LEU A 2 -44.91 7.91 1.56
C LEU A 2 -43.80 8.11 2.61
N ARG A 3 -44.09 8.10 3.92
CA ARG A 3 -43.10 8.22 4.99
C ARG A 3 -42.29 6.93 5.23
N LEU A 4 -42.88 5.76 4.93
CA LEU A 4 -42.18 4.46 5.04
C LEU A 4 -41.15 4.25 3.91
N VAL A 5 -41.40 4.82 2.73
CA VAL A 5 -40.42 4.79 1.60
C VAL A 5 -39.13 5.58 1.95
N ARG A 6 -39.22 6.57 2.84
CA ARG A 6 -38.02 7.28 3.31
C ARG A 6 -37.12 6.43 4.20
N LEU A 7 -37.67 5.43 4.90
CA LEU A 7 -36.89 4.45 5.68
C LEU A 7 -36.02 3.55 4.78
N ALA A 8 -36.41 3.27 3.54
CA ALA A 8 -35.56 2.55 2.59
C ALA A 8 -34.28 3.29 2.23
N ARG A 9 -34.22 4.63 2.39
CA ARG A 9 -32.98 5.42 2.24
C ARG A 9 -31.99 5.18 3.37
N VAL A 10 -32.45 4.76 4.54
CA VAL A 10 -31.58 4.44 5.69
C VAL A 10 -30.71 3.22 5.37
N ALA A 11 -31.22 2.26 4.57
CA ALA A 11 -30.43 1.09 4.14
C ALA A 11 -29.24 1.50 3.23
N LYS A 12 -29.40 2.53 2.37
CA LYS A 12 -28.29 3.08 1.57
C LYS A 12 -27.27 3.80 2.44
N LEU A 13 -27.73 4.58 3.43
CA LEU A 13 -26.83 5.25 4.38
C LEU A 13 -25.98 4.25 5.17
N GLN A 14 -26.48 3.05 5.43
CA GLN A 14 -25.74 2.00 6.13
C GLN A 14 -24.52 1.52 5.31
N GLN A 15 -24.65 1.41 3.98
CA GLN A 15 -23.53 1.04 3.10
C GLN A 15 -22.46 2.14 3.05
N GLU A 16 -22.87 3.40 2.88
CA GLU A 16 -21.97 4.55 2.86
C GLU A 16 -21.26 4.76 4.20
N PHE A 17 -22.01 4.60 5.30
CA PHE A 17 -21.46 4.68 6.65
C PHE A 17 -20.43 3.55 6.91
N THR A 18 -20.68 2.35 6.38
CA THR A 18 -19.75 1.22 6.51
C THR A 18 -18.44 1.49 5.75
N LEU A 19 -18.52 2.07 4.56
CA LEU A 19 -17.34 2.45 3.76
C LEU A 19 -16.52 3.56 4.45
N LEU A 20 -17.19 4.59 4.96
CA LEU A 20 -16.56 5.66 5.73
C LEU A 20 -15.94 5.15 7.04
N ALA A 21 -16.68 4.32 7.78
CA ALA A 21 -16.21 3.73 9.02
C ALA A 21 -14.98 2.86 8.83
N ASN A 22 -14.91 2.06 7.75
CA ASN A 22 -13.74 1.26 7.41
C ASN A 22 -12.50 2.12 7.07
N ARG A 23 -12.71 3.35 6.61
CA ARG A 23 -11.61 4.26 6.26
C ARG A 23 -11.00 4.96 7.48
N PHE A 24 -11.81 5.24 8.51
CA PHE A 24 -11.40 6.08 9.64
C PHE A 24 -11.27 5.33 10.98
N LEU A 25 -11.92 4.17 11.12
CA LEU A 25 -11.95 3.42 12.37
C LEU A 25 -10.95 2.25 12.35
N SER A 26 -10.28 2.05 13.48
CA SER A 26 -9.53 0.80 13.69
C SER A 26 -10.49 -0.41 13.69
N SER A 27 -9.98 -1.61 13.39
CA SER A 27 -10.79 -2.85 13.37
C SER A 27 -11.63 -3.03 14.62
N ASN A 28 -11.08 -2.73 15.80
CA ASN A 28 -11.79 -2.85 17.08
C ASN A 28 -12.89 -1.79 17.24
N ALA A 29 -12.62 -0.55 16.83
CA ALA A 29 -13.59 0.53 16.88
C ALA A 29 -14.76 0.29 15.89
N PHE A 30 -14.48 -0.26 14.72
CA PHE A 30 -15.50 -0.68 13.75
C PHE A 30 -16.43 -1.76 14.32
N LEU A 31 -15.90 -2.77 15.03
CA LEU A 31 -16.69 -3.82 15.65
C LEU A 31 -17.59 -3.27 16.76
N VAL A 32 -17.08 -2.37 17.59
CA VAL A 32 -17.87 -1.68 18.62
C VAL A 32 -18.98 -0.83 17.98
N ALA A 33 -18.66 -0.08 16.93
CA ALA A 33 -19.65 0.71 16.20
C ALA A 33 -20.75 -0.15 15.59
N LYS A 34 -20.43 -1.34 15.08
CA LYS A 34 -21.41 -2.30 14.55
C LYS A 34 -22.37 -2.81 15.63
N ILE A 35 -21.85 -3.15 16.81
CA ILE A 35 -22.67 -3.59 17.96
C ILE A 35 -23.59 -2.45 18.40
N LEU A 36 -23.05 -1.24 18.56
CA LEU A 36 -23.82 -0.06 18.98
C LEU A 36 -24.90 0.29 17.94
N GLY A 37 -24.60 0.21 16.66
CA GLY A 37 -25.57 0.38 15.56
C GLY A 37 -26.71 -0.63 15.63
N GLY A 38 -26.39 -1.89 15.93
CA GLY A 38 -27.41 -2.94 16.14
C GLY A 38 -28.34 -2.66 17.33
N LEU A 39 -27.77 -2.19 18.46
CA LEU A 39 -28.57 -1.79 19.63
C LEU A 39 -29.47 -0.59 19.31
N LEU A 40 -28.95 0.42 18.63
CA LEU A 40 -29.74 1.58 18.20
C LEU A 40 -30.87 1.18 17.23
N MET A 41 -30.62 0.20 16.35
CA MET A 41 -31.65 -0.32 15.45
C MET A 41 -32.77 -1.03 16.23
N ILE A 42 -32.44 -1.85 17.21
CA ILE A 42 -33.45 -2.50 18.09
C ILE A 42 -34.26 -1.43 18.82
N LEU A 43 -33.60 -0.41 19.39
CA LEU A 43 -34.26 0.70 20.09
C LEU A 43 -35.22 1.47 19.16
N ALA A 44 -34.84 1.72 17.93
CA ALA A 44 -35.71 2.35 16.94
C ALA A 44 -36.92 1.49 16.58
N ILE A 45 -36.74 0.17 16.42
CA ILE A 45 -37.85 -0.76 16.16
C ILE A 45 -38.80 -0.83 17.37
N THR A 46 -38.27 -0.93 18.58
CA THR A 46 -39.10 -0.94 19.80
C THR A 46 -39.88 0.36 19.97
N HIS A 47 -39.29 1.52 19.64
CA HIS A 47 -40.00 2.78 19.63
C HIS A 47 -41.17 2.77 18.62
N LEU A 48 -40.95 2.31 17.39
CA LEU A 48 -42.02 2.23 16.39
C LEU A 48 -43.14 1.27 16.81
N VAL A 49 -42.78 0.11 17.38
CA VAL A 49 -43.75 -0.85 17.93
C VAL A 49 -44.53 -0.23 19.09
N ALA A 50 -43.90 0.51 19.99
CA ALA A 50 -44.56 1.21 21.11
C ALA A 50 -45.59 2.25 20.60
N CYS A 51 -45.20 3.03 19.59
CA CYS A 51 -46.10 4.00 18.97
C CYS A 51 -47.31 3.31 18.30
N CYS A 52 -47.09 2.19 17.61
CA CYS A 52 -48.15 1.39 17.02
C CYS A 52 -49.07 0.75 18.06
N TRP A 53 -48.50 0.23 19.15
CA TRP A 53 -49.22 -0.38 20.26
C TRP A 53 -50.17 0.61 20.91
N PHE A 54 -49.68 1.82 21.21
CA PHE A 54 -50.52 2.90 21.69
C PHE A 54 -51.58 3.31 20.67
N GLY A 55 -51.21 3.45 19.39
CA GLY A 55 -52.10 3.78 18.30
C GLY A 55 -53.27 2.80 18.10
N VAL A 56 -53.01 1.49 18.26
CA VAL A 56 -54.03 0.43 18.19
C VAL A 56 -55.06 0.59 19.31
N ALA A 57 -54.61 0.85 20.56
CA ALA A 57 -55.53 1.10 21.67
C ALA A 57 -56.36 2.38 21.49
N ALA A 58 -55.74 3.46 21.05
CA ALA A 58 -56.42 4.74 20.78
C ALA A 58 -57.40 4.65 19.61
N TRP A 59 -57.12 3.84 18.59
CA TRP A 59 -58.02 3.70 17.41
C TRP A 59 -59.20 2.79 17.69
N THR A 60 -59.04 1.77 18.52
CA THR A 60 -60.12 0.79 18.79
C THR A 60 -61.21 1.35 19.68
N HIS A 61 -61.00 2.42 20.45
CA HIS A 61 -61.97 3.08 21.37
C HIS A 61 -62.96 2.14 22.06
N GLN A 62 -62.55 0.90 22.24
CA GLN A 62 -63.38 -0.14 22.86
C GLN A 62 -63.24 -0.09 24.38
N ALA A 63 -64.32 -0.25 25.12
CA ALA A 63 -64.33 -0.31 26.56
C ALA A 63 -63.39 -1.38 27.18
N SER A 64 -62.79 -2.20 26.34
CA SER A 64 -61.85 -3.24 26.72
C SER A 64 -60.47 -3.09 26.08
N SER A 65 -59.92 -1.87 25.92
CA SER A 65 -58.55 -1.67 25.47
C SER A 65 -57.57 -1.89 26.62
N TRP A 66 -56.28 -2.21 26.29
CA TRP A 66 -55.23 -2.34 27.29
C TRP A 66 -54.99 -1.05 28.05
N LEU A 67 -55.19 0.10 27.41
CA LEU A 67 -54.97 1.44 27.95
C LEU A 67 -55.98 1.70 29.14
N ILE A 68 -57.24 1.34 28.93
CA ILE A 68 -58.32 1.47 29.96
C ILE A 68 -58.05 0.47 31.12
N ARG A 69 -57.69 -0.78 30.75
CA ARG A 69 -57.42 -1.83 31.78
C ARG A 69 -56.20 -1.51 32.62
N ALA A 70 -55.24 -0.77 32.07
CA ALA A 70 -54.05 -0.31 32.84
C ALA A 70 -54.28 1.02 33.57
N GLU A 71 -55.50 1.59 33.55
CA GLU A 71 -55.87 2.86 34.14
C GLU A 71 -55.00 4.06 33.63
N LEU A 72 -54.54 3.97 32.38
CA LEU A 72 -53.66 4.97 31.76
C LEU A 72 -54.39 5.92 30.78
N GLU A 73 -55.73 5.92 30.75
CA GLU A 73 -56.50 6.75 29.84
C GLU A 73 -56.33 8.25 30.12
N GLU A 74 -56.28 8.60 31.38
CA GLU A 74 -56.08 10.01 31.84
C GLU A 74 -54.61 10.28 32.25
N ALA A 75 -53.71 9.30 32.06
CA ALA A 75 -52.30 9.43 32.38
C ALA A 75 -51.61 10.46 31.46
N ASN A 76 -50.55 11.08 31.99
CA ASN A 76 -49.75 12.00 31.18
C ASN A 76 -49.01 11.25 30.04
N PHE A 77 -48.59 12.01 29.03
CA PHE A 77 -47.91 11.47 27.83
C PHE A 77 -46.70 10.60 28.20
N PHE A 78 -45.94 11.01 29.20
CA PHE A 78 -44.72 10.29 29.58
C PHE A 78 -45.03 8.89 30.19
N GLU A 79 -46.05 8.77 30.98
CA GLU A 79 -46.47 7.50 31.60
C GLU A 79 -47.01 6.54 30.52
N SER A 80 -47.88 7.01 29.65
CA SER A 80 -48.45 6.21 28.55
C SER A 80 -47.38 5.75 27.58
N TYR A 81 -46.39 6.63 27.27
CA TYR A 81 -45.23 6.25 26.44
C TYR A 81 -44.30 5.27 27.15
N ALA A 82 -43.97 5.48 28.43
CA ALA A 82 -43.13 4.58 29.21
C ALA A 82 -43.73 3.18 29.30
N ALA A 83 -45.06 3.08 29.54
CA ALA A 83 -45.80 1.82 29.54
C ALA A 83 -45.76 1.12 28.18
N SER A 84 -45.96 1.87 27.09
CA SER A 84 -45.94 1.35 25.72
C SER A 84 -44.57 0.84 25.29
N ILE A 85 -43.48 1.60 25.59
CA ILE A 85 -42.12 1.19 25.25
C ILE A 85 -41.66 0.02 26.13
N HIS A 86 -42.02 -0.02 27.41
CA HIS A 86 -41.75 -1.15 28.25
C HIS A 86 -42.39 -2.44 27.73
N TRP A 87 -43.69 -2.40 27.39
CA TRP A 87 -44.38 -3.53 26.78
C TRP A 87 -43.69 -3.94 25.46
N SER A 88 -43.35 -2.99 24.61
CA SER A 88 -42.65 -3.27 23.37
C SER A 88 -41.31 -3.96 23.60
N MET A 89 -40.50 -3.50 24.56
CA MET A 89 -39.20 -4.10 24.88
C MET A 89 -39.34 -5.54 25.40
N THR A 90 -40.41 -5.82 26.19
CA THR A 90 -40.62 -7.19 26.69
C THR A 90 -40.93 -8.22 25.58
N GLN A 91 -41.37 -7.79 24.39
CA GLN A 91 -41.56 -8.70 23.26
C GLN A 91 -40.22 -9.14 22.63
N PHE A 92 -39.13 -8.35 22.81
CA PHE A 92 -37.81 -8.66 22.32
C PHE A 92 -36.92 -9.37 23.35
N THR A 93 -37.32 -9.35 24.62
CA THR A 93 -36.54 -9.93 25.72
C THR A 93 -37.42 -10.84 26.57
N PRO A 94 -36.86 -11.85 27.28
CA PRO A 94 -37.61 -12.70 28.17
C PRO A 94 -37.97 -11.95 29.48
N ALA A 95 -38.64 -10.80 29.36
CA ALA A 95 -39.06 -9.99 30.48
C ALA A 95 -40.58 -10.11 30.69
N THR A 96 -41.05 -9.88 31.89
CA THR A 96 -42.49 -9.89 32.23
C THR A 96 -43.08 -8.48 32.19
N THR A 97 -44.34 -8.39 31.85
CA THR A 97 -45.11 -7.14 31.89
C THR A 97 -46.51 -7.46 32.48
N ASN A 98 -47.06 -6.47 33.19
CA ASN A 98 -48.43 -6.49 33.67
C ASN A 98 -49.44 -6.02 32.60
N ILE A 99 -48.97 -5.52 31.45
CA ILE A 99 -49.81 -5.05 30.35
C ILE A 99 -50.03 -6.18 29.38
N ALA A 100 -51.29 -6.59 29.21
CA ALA A 100 -51.72 -7.69 28.33
C ALA A 100 -52.73 -7.21 27.31
N PRO A 101 -52.76 -7.79 26.07
CA PRO A 101 -53.79 -7.50 25.09
C PRO A 101 -55.20 -7.80 25.65
N ALA A 102 -56.09 -6.80 25.55
CA ALA A 102 -57.40 -6.89 26.12
C ALA A 102 -58.48 -7.34 25.09
N ASN A 103 -58.28 -7.00 23.82
CA ASN A 103 -59.21 -7.33 22.73
C ASN A 103 -58.56 -8.16 21.60
N GLY A 104 -59.35 -8.61 20.61
CA GLY A 104 -58.90 -9.48 19.52
C GLY A 104 -57.87 -8.80 18.59
N ILE A 105 -58.04 -7.50 18.34
CA ILE A 105 -57.14 -6.71 17.48
C ILE A 105 -55.79 -6.55 18.12
N GLU A 106 -55.76 -6.22 19.43
CA GLU A 106 -54.53 -6.12 20.20
C GLU A 106 -53.79 -7.48 20.28
N ARG A 107 -54.52 -8.59 20.41
CA ARG A 107 -53.93 -9.94 20.39
C ARG A 107 -53.30 -10.25 19.04
N LEU A 108 -53.97 -9.93 17.93
CA LEU A 108 -53.42 -10.13 16.60
C LEU A 108 -52.14 -9.26 16.39
N PHE A 109 -52.21 -8.01 16.81
CA PHE A 109 -51.05 -7.15 16.79
C PHE A 109 -49.88 -7.69 17.60
N ALA A 110 -50.15 -8.17 18.83
CA ALA A 110 -49.11 -8.77 19.67
C ALA A 110 -48.49 -10.03 19.02
N VAL A 111 -49.25 -10.89 18.38
CA VAL A 111 -48.73 -12.05 17.63
C VAL A 111 -47.81 -11.58 16.49
N CYS A 112 -48.20 -10.59 15.71
CA CYS A 112 -47.35 -10.04 14.64
C CYS A 112 -46.02 -9.43 15.19
N VAL A 113 -46.09 -8.73 16.33
CA VAL A 113 -44.92 -8.16 16.98
C VAL A 113 -43.99 -9.23 17.52
N ILE A 114 -44.54 -10.33 18.13
CA ILE A 114 -43.73 -11.44 18.61
C ILE A 114 -42.99 -12.13 17.45
N LEU A 115 -43.66 -12.39 16.32
CA LEU A 115 -42.98 -12.95 15.13
C LEU A 115 -41.90 -12.07 14.59
N LEU A 116 -42.16 -10.75 14.51
CA LEU A 116 -41.17 -9.75 14.15
C LEU A 116 -39.98 -9.76 15.12
N ALA A 117 -40.27 -9.75 16.42
CA ALA A 117 -39.27 -9.73 17.49
C ALA A 117 -38.34 -10.93 17.45
N ILE A 118 -38.88 -12.14 17.23
CA ILE A 118 -38.07 -13.38 17.09
C ILE A 118 -37.08 -13.22 15.90
N GLY A 119 -37.54 -12.75 14.75
CA GLY A 119 -36.69 -12.55 13.58
C GLY A 119 -35.59 -11.52 13.80
N VAL A 120 -35.95 -10.33 14.33
CA VAL A 120 -35.00 -9.24 14.59
C VAL A 120 -33.99 -9.62 15.66
N PHE A 121 -34.46 -10.17 16.78
CA PHE A 121 -33.59 -10.57 17.89
C PHE A 121 -32.62 -11.70 17.49
N SER A 122 -33.11 -12.70 16.79
CA SER A 122 -32.30 -13.80 16.25
C SER A 122 -31.19 -13.28 15.31
N SER A 123 -31.54 -12.38 14.42
CA SER A 123 -30.58 -11.74 13.51
C SER A 123 -29.52 -10.93 14.26
N PHE A 124 -29.92 -10.18 15.29
CA PHE A 124 -29.02 -9.41 16.13
C PHE A 124 -28.04 -10.33 16.89
N ILE A 125 -28.53 -11.39 17.55
CA ILE A 125 -27.68 -12.34 18.29
C ILE A 125 -26.71 -13.04 17.35
N THR A 126 -27.14 -13.43 16.15
CA THR A 126 -26.25 -14.03 15.16
C THR A 126 -25.15 -13.07 14.72
N SER A 127 -25.49 -11.81 14.46
CA SER A 127 -24.52 -10.78 14.11
C SER A 127 -23.52 -10.49 15.24
N LEU A 128 -24.00 -10.43 16.49
CA LEU A 128 -23.16 -10.26 17.67
C LEU A 128 -22.21 -11.45 17.85
N SER A 129 -22.73 -12.69 17.76
CA SER A 129 -21.93 -13.92 17.86
C SER A 129 -20.84 -13.99 16.79
N ALA A 130 -21.17 -13.66 15.54
CA ALA A 130 -20.20 -13.60 14.44
C ALA A 130 -19.09 -12.57 14.71
N THR A 131 -19.46 -11.41 15.25
CA THR A 131 -18.51 -10.34 15.60
C THR A 131 -17.56 -10.77 16.72
N VAL A 132 -18.09 -11.39 17.78
CA VAL A 132 -17.28 -11.91 18.90
C VAL A 132 -16.38 -13.06 18.44
N SER A 133 -16.90 -13.96 17.59
CA SER A 133 -16.13 -15.07 17.01
C SER A 133 -14.95 -14.56 16.17
N SER A 134 -15.17 -13.55 15.35
CA SER A 134 -14.09 -12.90 14.57
C SER A 134 -12.99 -12.34 15.46
N LEU A 135 -13.34 -11.68 16.57
CA LEU A 135 -12.37 -11.18 17.56
C LEU A 135 -11.59 -12.31 18.25
N ARG A 136 -12.27 -13.39 18.60
CA ARG A 136 -11.65 -14.57 19.22
C ARG A 136 -10.68 -15.24 18.26
N ASN A 137 -11.07 -15.42 17.00
CA ASN A 137 -10.23 -16.05 15.98
C ASN A 137 -8.95 -15.27 15.74
N SER A 138 -9.04 -13.93 15.62
CA SER A 138 -7.85 -13.07 15.47
C SER A 138 -6.90 -13.14 16.66
N ARG A 139 -7.40 -13.31 17.88
CA ARG A 139 -6.57 -13.50 19.07
C ARG A 139 -5.99 -14.90 19.15
N ALA A 140 -6.79 -15.92 18.82
CA ALA A 140 -6.38 -17.31 18.84
C ALA A 140 -5.24 -17.57 17.83
N GLU A 141 -5.31 -16.98 16.64
CA GLU A 141 -4.26 -17.10 15.62
C GLU A 141 -2.93 -16.52 16.11
N ARG A 142 -2.95 -15.33 16.73
CA ARG A 142 -1.73 -14.73 17.34
C ARG A 142 -1.17 -15.62 18.46
N PHE A 143 -2.04 -16.14 19.31
CA PHE A 143 -1.62 -17.03 20.40
C PHE A 143 -1.02 -18.34 19.86
N GLN A 144 -1.62 -18.93 18.82
CA GLN A 144 -1.08 -20.13 18.17
C GLN A 144 0.30 -19.89 17.58
N GLN A 145 0.51 -18.76 16.90
CA GLN A 145 1.81 -18.38 16.35
C GLN A 145 2.86 -18.21 17.44
N GLN A 146 2.52 -17.58 18.57
CA GLN A 146 3.44 -17.44 19.71
C GLN A 146 3.73 -18.78 20.36
N SER A 147 2.73 -19.64 20.53
CA SER A 147 2.89 -20.98 21.10
C SER A 147 3.78 -21.86 20.20
N ALA A 148 3.57 -21.82 18.88
CA ALA A 148 4.40 -22.54 17.92
C ALA A 148 5.85 -22.05 17.95
N LEU A 149 6.08 -20.74 18.08
CA LEU A 149 7.42 -20.18 18.24
C LEU A 149 8.08 -20.70 19.52
N LEU A 150 7.38 -20.66 20.64
CA LEU A 150 7.89 -21.16 21.94
C LEU A 150 8.20 -22.66 21.84
N GLN A 151 7.31 -23.46 21.28
CA GLN A 151 7.52 -24.89 21.08
C GLN A 151 8.75 -25.16 20.22
N PHE A 152 8.94 -24.43 19.12
CA PHE A 152 10.13 -24.54 18.26
C PHE A 152 11.42 -24.31 19.03
N PHE A 153 11.45 -23.30 19.91
CA PHE A 153 12.64 -23.01 20.75
C PHE A 153 12.88 -24.09 21.79
N THR A 154 11.81 -24.61 22.42
CA THR A 154 11.90 -25.64 23.46
C THR A 154 12.38 -26.98 22.88
N GLU A 155 11.81 -27.42 21.74
CA GLU A 155 12.20 -28.67 21.09
C GLU A 155 13.68 -28.70 20.65
N ARG A 156 14.25 -27.52 20.34
CA ARG A 156 15.65 -27.41 19.89
C ARG A 156 16.61 -26.94 20.97
N ASN A 157 16.13 -26.82 22.22
CA ASN A 157 16.93 -26.36 23.38
C ASN A 157 17.66 -25.02 23.10
N LEU A 158 16.99 -24.08 22.41
CA LEU A 158 17.56 -22.77 22.08
C LEU A 158 17.52 -21.86 23.30
N SER A 159 18.46 -20.89 23.37
CA SER A 159 18.57 -19.99 24.53
C SER A 159 17.36 -19.06 24.67
N THR A 160 16.97 -18.79 25.91
CA THR A 160 15.90 -17.84 26.26
C THR A 160 16.25 -16.40 25.83
N ASP A 161 17.54 -16.05 25.84
CA ASP A 161 18.01 -14.73 25.37
C ASP A 161 17.71 -14.54 23.86
N LEU A 162 17.97 -15.57 23.06
CA LEU A 162 17.63 -15.55 21.63
C LEU A 162 16.11 -15.49 21.42
N TYR A 163 15.32 -16.22 22.23
CA TYR A 163 13.86 -16.14 22.19
C TYR A 163 13.37 -14.72 22.46
N CYS A 164 13.90 -14.05 23.47
CA CYS A 164 13.54 -12.67 23.80
C CYS A 164 13.91 -11.71 22.65
N LYS A 165 15.09 -11.84 22.06
CA LYS A 165 15.54 -11.03 20.92
C LYS A 165 14.65 -11.23 19.70
N VAL A 166 14.31 -12.47 19.36
CA VAL A 166 13.42 -12.81 18.24
C VAL A 166 12.01 -12.28 18.49
N THR A 167 11.47 -12.46 19.69
CA THR A 167 10.12 -11.97 20.04
C THR A 167 10.06 -10.45 19.97
N GLU A 168 11.08 -9.75 20.45
CA GLU A 168 11.15 -8.29 20.37
C GLU A 168 11.30 -7.81 18.92
N ALA A 169 12.10 -8.47 18.10
CA ALA A 169 12.22 -8.16 16.67
C ALA A 169 10.88 -8.36 15.94
N LEU A 170 10.16 -9.45 16.22
CA LEU A 170 8.83 -9.71 15.65
C LEU A 170 7.79 -8.68 16.12
N ARG A 171 7.87 -8.24 17.39
CA ARG A 171 7.01 -7.19 17.92
C ARG A 171 7.24 -5.85 17.22
N ARG A 172 8.49 -5.47 17.00
CA ARG A 172 8.86 -4.25 16.26
C ARG A 172 8.38 -4.31 14.80
N ARG A 173 8.47 -5.47 14.16
CA ARG A 173 8.00 -5.69 12.78
C ARG A 173 6.48 -5.51 12.63
N ASN A 174 5.70 -5.84 13.67
CA ASN A 174 4.23 -5.78 13.63
C ASN A 174 3.64 -4.37 13.84
N VAL A 175 4.47 -3.35 14.13
CA VAL A 175 3.95 -2.02 14.53
C VAL A 175 3.33 -1.24 13.37
N LYS A 176 3.74 -1.47 12.11
CA LYS A 176 3.07 -0.90 10.92
C LYS A 176 3.23 -1.87 9.74
N LYS A 177 2.32 -2.82 9.61
CA LYS A 177 2.24 -3.62 8.38
C LYS A 177 1.47 -2.79 7.34
N ARG A 178 2.20 -2.12 6.43
CA ARG A 178 1.61 -1.56 5.22
C ARG A 178 1.15 -2.71 4.33
N ILE A 179 -0.05 -2.62 3.80
CA ILE A 179 -0.60 -3.60 2.86
C ILE A 179 0.18 -3.43 1.55
N LYS A 180 0.80 -4.50 1.08
CA LYS A 180 1.47 -4.52 -0.23
C LYS A 180 0.44 -4.86 -1.31
N GLU A 181 0.75 -4.48 -2.56
CA GLU A 181 -0.09 -4.82 -3.71
C GLU A 181 -0.40 -6.31 -3.79
N GLY A 182 0.59 -7.18 -3.59
CA GLY A 182 0.42 -8.64 -3.58
C GLY A 182 -0.46 -9.19 -2.45
N ASP A 183 -0.68 -8.42 -1.38
CA ASP A 183 -1.61 -8.80 -0.29
C ASP A 183 -3.09 -8.58 -0.69
N VAL A 184 -3.35 -7.83 -1.78
CA VAL A 184 -4.69 -7.46 -2.24
C VAL A 184 -5.05 -8.26 -3.50
N GLN A 185 -5.68 -9.42 -3.32
CA GLN A 185 -6.04 -10.32 -4.42
C GLN A 185 -6.86 -9.65 -5.54
N LEU A 186 -7.67 -8.66 -5.20
CA LEU A 186 -8.48 -7.91 -6.16
C LEU A 186 -7.62 -7.12 -7.16
N LEU A 187 -6.44 -6.62 -6.76
CA LEU A 187 -5.54 -5.91 -7.65
C LEU A 187 -4.93 -6.86 -8.71
N GLY A 188 -4.73 -8.13 -8.34
CA GLY A 188 -4.28 -9.16 -9.29
C GLY A 188 -5.24 -9.40 -10.46
N ALA A 189 -6.55 -9.19 -10.25
CA ALA A 189 -7.59 -9.36 -11.26
C ALA A 189 -7.77 -8.14 -12.20
N LEU A 190 -7.06 -7.03 -11.96
CA LEU A 190 -7.17 -5.83 -12.79
C LEU A 190 -6.60 -6.05 -14.19
N PRO A 191 -7.23 -5.45 -15.23
CA PRO A 191 -6.62 -5.36 -16.56
C PRO A 191 -5.27 -4.65 -16.50
N GLU A 192 -4.31 -5.08 -17.34
CA GLU A 192 -2.93 -4.58 -17.35
C GLU A 192 -2.85 -3.04 -17.47
N ARG A 193 -3.70 -2.45 -18.30
CA ARG A 193 -3.78 -0.99 -18.46
C ARG A 193 -4.11 -0.26 -17.14
N MET A 194 -4.97 -0.86 -16.29
CA MET A 194 -5.33 -0.27 -15.00
C MET A 194 -4.20 -0.45 -13.99
N LYS A 195 -3.47 -1.57 -14.05
CA LYS A 195 -2.28 -1.78 -13.23
C LYS A 195 -1.18 -0.78 -13.57
N MET A 196 -0.96 -0.52 -14.86
CA MET A 196 -0.01 0.51 -15.30
C MET A 196 -0.38 1.90 -14.77
N GLN A 197 -1.65 2.27 -14.79
CA GLN A 197 -2.12 3.51 -14.18
C GLN A 197 -1.90 3.57 -12.66
N LEU A 198 -2.20 2.46 -11.97
CA LEU A 198 -1.97 2.35 -10.54
C LEU A 198 -0.48 2.53 -10.20
N HIS A 199 0.40 1.84 -10.91
CA HIS A 199 1.84 1.94 -10.71
C HIS A 199 2.39 3.32 -11.06
N GLU A 200 1.83 3.98 -12.07
CA GLU A 200 2.17 5.37 -12.39
C GLU A 200 1.85 6.30 -11.22
N GLU A 201 0.64 6.25 -10.68
CA GLU A 201 0.25 7.08 -9.52
C GLU A 201 1.08 6.77 -8.27
N MET A 202 1.45 5.50 -8.06
CA MET A 202 2.27 5.08 -6.91
C MET A 202 3.73 5.53 -7.03
N PHE A 203 4.36 5.35 -8.20
CA PHE A 203 5.81 5.41 -8.33
C PHE A 203 6.33 6.66 -9.06
N LEU A 204 5.52 7.31 -9.89
CA LEU A 204 5.98 8.49 -10.64
C LEU A 204 6.48 9.64 -9.72
N PRO A 205 5.85 9.94 -8.58
CA PRO A 205 6.38 10.95 -7.66
C PRO A 205 7.79 10.62 -7.15
N ARG A 206 8.06 9.33 -6.88
CA ARG A 206 9.37 8.85 -6.41
C ARG A 206 10.41 8.83 -7.54
N LEU A 207 9.97 8.48 -8.74
CA LEU A 207 10.84 8.49 -9.91
C LEU A 207 11.37 9.91 -10.21
N LYS A 208 10.55 10.94 -9.96
CA LYS A 208 10.96 12.34 -10.10
C LYS A 208 12.08 12.76 -9.15
N CYS A 209 12.17 12.13 -7.98
CA CYS A 209 13.22 12.42 -6.98
C CYS A 209 14.63 12.02 -7.45
N LEU A 210 14.79 11.18 -8.49
CA LEU A 210 16.11 10.84 -9.02
C LEU A 210 16.92 12.07 -9.52
N GLY A 211 16.22 13.12 -9.95
CA GLY A 211 16.89 14.34 -10.44
C GLY A 211 17.69 14.16 -11.74
N ILE A 212 17.50 13.04 -12.45
CA ILE A 212 18.19 12.71 -13.70
C ILE A 212 17.38 13.11 -14.96
N TRP A 213 16.11 13.46 -14.77
CA TRP A 213 15.19 13.67 -15.89
C TRP A 213 15.30 15.09 -16.45
N PRO A 214 15.40 15.26 -17.77
CA PRO A 214 15.27 16.58 -18.39
C PRO A 214 13.81 17.06 -18.28
N GLU A 215 13.61 18.37 -18.09
CA GLU A 215 12.27 18.96 -17.88
C GLU A 215 11.26 18.58 -18.95
N TRP A 216 11.70 18.50 -20.24
CA TRP A 216 10.83 18.18 -21.35
C TRP A 216 10.37 16.69 -21.40
N SER A 217 11.13 15.78 -20.78
CA SER A 217 10.86 14.34 -20.93
C SER A 217 9.59 13.91 -20.21
N LEU A 218 9.21 14.54 -19.11
CA LEU A 218 8.04 14.17 -18.31
C LEU A 218 6.71 14.43 -19.03
N GLU A 219 6.70 15.33 -20.01
CA GLU A 219 5.51 15.66 -20.80
C GLU A 219 5.49 14.91 -22.14
N GLU A 220 6.66 14.71 -22.77
CA GLU A 220 6.77 14.12 -24.12
C GLU A 220 6.82 12.59 -24.10
N ASP A 221 7.36 11.97 -23.02
CA ASP A 221 7.65 10.53 -22.95
C ASP A 221 6.74 9.78 -21.95
N ASP A 222 5.48 10.19 -21.80
CA ASP A 222 4.50 9.65 -20.85
C ASP A 222 4.42 8.11 -20.86
N TYR A 223 4.41 7.50 -22.04
CA TYR A 223 4.37 6.04 -22.17
C TYR A 223 5.62 5.35 -21.60
N PHE A 224 6.79 5.96 -21.77
CA PHE A 224 8.04 5.44 -21.20
C PHE A 224 7.98 5.42 -19.68
N PHE A 225 7.54 6.53 -19.06
CA PHE A 225 7.43 6.61 -17.61
C PHE A 225 6.39 5.65 -17.03
N LYS A 226 5.26 5.45 -17.69
CA LYS A 226 4.27 4.43 -17.35
C LYS A 226 4.84 3.03 -17.38
N SER A 227 5.55 2.71 -18.46
CA SER A 227 6.21 1.41 -18.61
C SER A 227 7.30 1.21 -17.56
N LEU A 228 8.11 2.24 -17.29
CA LEU A 228 9.14 2.20 -16.25
C LEU A 228 8.55 1.95 -14.86
N CYS A 229 7.50 2.69 -14.49
CA CYS A 229 6.80 2.49 -13.23
C CYS A 229 6.22 1.08 -13.09
N HIS A 230 5.78 0.47 -14.19
CA HIS A 230 5.14 -0.84 -14.16
C HIS A 230 6.12 -2.01 -14.14
N TYR A 231 7.18 -1.96 -14.94
CA TYR A 231 8.08 -3.10 -15.14
C TYR A 231 9.37 -3.02 -14.33
N ALA A 232 9.88 -1.83 -14.07
CA ALA A 232 11.18 -1.66 -13.44
C ALA A 232 11.12 -1.29 -11.95
N LEU A 233 9.98 -0.80 -11.44
CA LEU A 233 9.84 -0.37 -10.06
C LEU A 233 9.08 -1.39 -9.21
N ALA A 234 9.53 -1.57 -7.96
CA ALA A 234 8.88 -2.43 -7.00
C ALA A 234 8.98 -1.83 -5.58
N GLU A 235 7.91 -2.02 -4.78
CA GLU A 235 7.86 -1.60 -3.39
C GLU A 235 8.47 -2.67 -2.47
N HIS A 236 9.38 -2.25 -1.61
CA HIS A 236 10.04 -3.09 -0.63
C HIS A 236 9.86 -2.56 0.78
N ALA A 237 9.95 -3.45 1.76
CA ALA A 237 9.93 -3.09 3.18
C ALA A 237 11.11 -3.74 3.89
N CYS A 238 11.78 -2.94 4.70
CA CYS A 238 12.89 -3.36 5.53
C CYS A 238 12.49 -3.23 7.01
N ALA A 239 12.54 -4.32 7.75
CA ALA A 239 12.22 -4.32 9.17
C ALA A 239 13.32 -3.64 10.00
N PRO A 240 13.00 -3.13 11.21
CA PRO A 240 14.01 -2.52 12.07
C PRO A 240 15.20 -3.45 12.33
N GLY A 241 16.41 -2.96 12.06
CA GLY A 241 17.63 -3.73 12.19
C GLY A 241 17.89 -4.75 11.07
N GLN A 242 17.04 -4.81 10.06
CA GLN A 242 17.24 -5.61 8.86
C GLN A 242 18.10 -4.84 7.87
N ASP A 243 19.04 -5.55 7.24
CA ASP A 243 19.88 -5.02 6.18
C ASP A 243 19.11 -5.04 4.84
N ALA A 244 19.13 -3.93 4.12
CA ALA A 244 18.69 -3.89 2.74
C ALA A 244 19.77 -4.44 1.81
N PHE A 245 21.04 -4.12 2.11
CA PHE A 245 22.20 -4.71 1.45
C PHE A 245 23.44 -4.69 2.36
N MET A 246 24.44 -5.49 1.98
CA MET A 246 25.73 -5.61 2.66
C MET A 246 26.90 -5.26 1.73
N PRO A 247 28.04 -4.77 2.27
CA PRO A 247 29.19 -4.42 1.46
C PRO A 247 29.73 -5.62 0.69
N GLY A 248 30.09 -5.41 -0.58
CA GLY A 248 30.65 -6.43 -1.47
C GLY A 248 29.61 -7.29 -2.19
N THR A 249 28.32 -7.07 -1.99
CA THR A 249 27.26 -7.73 -2.78
C THR A 249 26.97 -6.95 -4.07
N ASP A 250 26.54 -7.68 -5.12
CA ASP A 250 26.16 -7.08 -6.41
C ASP A 250 24.97 -6.11 -6.23
N CYS A 251 25.06 -4.96 -6.84
CA CYS A 251 24.00 -3.96 -6.83
C CYS A 251 23.20 -4.01 -8.14
N ASN A 252 22.01 -4.60 -8.08
CA ASN A 252 21.13 -4.76 -9.24
C ASN A 252 19.94 -3.79 -9.22
N GLN A 253 19.86 -2.89 -8.22
CA GLN A 253 18.78 -1.94 -8.09
C GLN A 253 19.21 -0.63 -7.43
N VAL A 254 18.51 0.44 -7.80
CA VAL A 254 18.57 1.72 -7.09
C VAL A 254 17.52 1.74 -6.01
N TYR A 255 17.83 2.33 -4.87
CA TYR A 255 16.93 2.43 -3.72
C TYR A 255 16.46 3.87 -3.56
N ILE A 256 15.15 4.09 -3.46
CA ILE A 256 14.54 5.39 -3.14
C ILE A 256 13.76 5.22 -1.85
N ILE A 257 14.14 5.90 -0.79
CA ILE A 257 13.46 5.80 0.51
C ILE A 257 12.11 6.51 0.41
N GLU A 258 11.03 5.76 0.67
CA GLU A 258 9.67 6.29 0.61
C GLU A 258 9.19 6.78 1.98
N SER A 259 9.49 6.03 3.04
CA SER A 259 9.15 6.43 4.40
C SER A 259 10.01 5.70 5.42
N GLY A 260 10.28 6.37 6.53
CA GLY A 260 11.19 5.90 7.57
C GLY A 260 12.60 6.43 7.40
N SER A 261 13.57 5.82 8.09
CA SER A 261 14.97 6.20 8.02
C SER A 261 15.86 4.97 7.96
N MET A 262 16.87 5.01 7.10
CA MET A 262 17.87 3.98 6.98
C MET A 262 19.24 4.50 7.39
N GLY A 263 20.00 3.70 8.10
CA GLY A 263 21.36 4.02 8.45
C GLY A 263 22.34 3.40 7.46
N TYR A 264 23.12 4.23 6.82
CA TYR A 264 24.19 3.80 5.93
C TYR A 264 25.54 3.86 6.64
N LEU A 265 26.26 2.74 6.63
CA LEU A 265 27.60 2.61 7.19
C LEU A 265 28.57 2.27 6.06
N SER A 266 29.42 3.25 5.66
CA SER A 266 30.50 3.01 4.69
C SER A 266 31.54 2.06 5.30
N ARG A 267 32.22 1.30 4.45
CA ARG A 267 33.29 0.37 4.87
C ARG A 267 34.46 1.08 5.56
N GLN A 268 34.69 2.34 5.23
CA GLN A 268 35.81 3.13 5.74
C GLN A 268 35.41 4.11 6.86
N SER A 269 34.10 4.37 7.01
CA SER A 269 33.59 5.32 8.01
C SER A 269 33.17 4.61 9.30
N VAL A 270 33.52 5.20 10.43
CA VAL A 270 33.06 4.74 11.75
C VAL A 270 31.68 5.33 12.08
N SER A 271 31.28 6.43 11.43
CA SER A 271 30.01 7.08 11.65
C SER A 271 28.94 6.60 10.67
N GLN A 272 27.76 6.34 11.18
CA GLN A 272 26.59 5.96 10.39
C GLN A 272 25.92 7.23 9.85
N SER A 273 25.76 7.34 8.54
CA SER A 273 24.96 8.39 7.90
C SER A 273 23.47 7.96 7.93
N LEU A 274 22.61 8.90 8.31
CA LEU A 274 21.16 8.66 8.32
C LEU A 274 20.58 9.10 6.98
N CYS A 275 19.94 8.17 6.28
CA CYS A 275 19.25 8.41 5.02
C CYS A 275 17.75 8.56 5.29
N GLY A 276 17.15 9.65 4.83
CA GLY A 276 15.75 10.03 5.03
C GLY A 276 14.86 9.78 3.81
N GLU A 277 13.65 10.34 3.87
CA GLU A 277 12.67 10.24 2.77
C GLU A 277 13.20 10.96 1.52
N ASP A 278 12.85 10.41 0.35
CA ASP A 278 13.26 10.88 -0.98
C ASP A 278 14.76 10.80 -1.30
N GLU A 279 15.57 10.25 -0.40
CA GLU A 279 16.98 9.99 -0.70
C GLU A 279 17.15 8.78 -1.62
N VAL A 280 18.04 8.96 -2.60
CA VAL A 280 18.38 7.96 -3.62
C VAL A 280 19.73 7.35 -3.30
N ILE A 281 19.81 6.02 -3.33
CA ILE A 281 21.01 5.28 -2.98
C ILE A 281 21.36 4.34 -4.16
N CYS A 282 22.64 4.17 -4.44
CA CYS A 282 23.18 3.35 -5.53
C CYS A 282 22.81 3.84 -6.95
N MET A 283 22.66 5.14 -7.16
CA MET A 283 22.28 5.70 -8.46
C MET A 283 23.25 5.29 -9.61
N ALA A 284 24.54 5.17 -9.33
CA ALA A 284 25.54 4.79 -10.33
C ALA A 284 25.28 3.40 -10.96
N SER A 285 24.59 2.52 -10.25
CA SER A 285 24.27 1.16 -10.73
C SER A 285 23.34 1.13 -11.96
N LEU A 286 22.67 2.23 -12.30
CA LEU A 286 21.89 2.33 -13.55
C LEU A 286 22.74 2.30 -14.80
N TRP A 287 24.04 2.67 -14.71
CA TRP A 287 24.93 2.79 -15.86
C TRP A 287 26.23 1.99 -15.74
N ALA A 288 26.63 1.60 -14.53
CA ALA A 288 27.84 0.85 -14.28
C ALA A 288 27.57 -0.39 -13.43
N ALA A 289 28.39 -1.43 -13.63
CA ALA A 289 28.42 -2.56 -12.71
C ALA A 289 28.88 -2.04 -11.34
N TRP A 290 28.05 -2.22 -10.34
CA TRP A 290 28.27 -1.66 -9.01
C TRP A 290 28.23 -2.73 -7.94
N TYR A 291 29.16 -2.66 -7.02
CA TYR A 291 29.19 -3.47 -5.79
C TYR A 291 28.92 -2.53 -4.61
N HIS A 292 28.04 -2.95 -3.71
CA HIS A 292 27.75 -2.17 -2.53
C HIS A 292 29.02 -1.88 -1.73
N ARG A 293 29.29 -0.61 -1.47
CA ARG A 293 30.48 -0.13 -0.74
C ARG A 293 30.25 -0.11 0.77
N GLY A 294 29.00 -0.05 1.21
CA GLY A 294 28.59 0.00 2.60
C GLY A 294 27.48 -0.97 2.95
N ARG A 295 26.98 -0.83 4.16
CA ARG A 295 25.83 -1.54 4.71
C ARG A 295 24.68 -0.59 4.88
N LEU A 296 23.49 -0.93 4.38
CA LEU A 296 22.27 -0.16 4.55
C LEU A 296 21.30 -0.93 5.44
N THR A 297 20.93 -0.36 6.59
CA THR A 297 20.10 -1.01 7.61
C THR A 297 18.94 -0.11 8.00
N ALA A 298 17.74 -0.64 8.20
CA ALA A 298 16.62 0.14 8.74
C ALA A 298 16.90 0.54 10.20
N SER A 299 16.95 1.86 10.50
CA SER A 299 17.38 2.38 11.80
C SER A 299 16.26 2.39 12.81
N HIS A 300 15.17 3.10 12.57
CA HIS A 300 14.07 3.29 13.49
C HIS A 300 12.73 2.94 12.84
N GLY A 301 12.13 1.82 13.25
CA GLY A 301 10.87 1.37 12.67
C GLY A 301 11.03 0.63 11.35
N THR A 302 9.90 0.25 10.74
CA THR A 302 9.89 -0.34 9.39
C THR A 302 10.11 0.77 8.37
N CYS A 303 11.11 0.59 7.51
CA CYS A 303 11.38 1.49 6.41
C CYS A 303 10.77 0.90 5.12
N PHE A 304 10.16 1.76 4.31
CA PHE A 304 9.67 1.41 2.99
C PHE A 304 10.50 2.14 1.94
N TYR A 305 10.88 1.41 0.91
CA TYR A 305 11.62 1.97 -0.20
C TYR A 305 11.14 1.39 -1.53
N VAL A 306 11.32 2.16 -2.59
CA VAL A 306 11.08 1.74 -3.97
C VAL A 306 12.41 1.33 -4.57
N GLY A 307 12.49 0.10 -5.07
CA GLY A 307 13.63 -0.41 -5.83
C GLY A 307 13.41 -0.20 -7.32
N ILE A 308 14.42 0.31 -8.04
CA ILE A 308 14.44 0.37 -9.50
C ILE A 308 15.39 -0.71 -10.00
N ASN A 309 14.88 -1.69 -10.71
CA ASN A 309 15.70 -2.72 -11.34
C ASN A 309 16.54 -2.13 -12.46
N CYS A 310 17.88 -2.23 -12.36
CA CYS A 310 18.81 -1.62 -13.28
C CYS A 310 18.77 -2.27 -14.69
N GLU A 311 18.57 -3.56 -14.76
CA GLU A 311 18.48 -4.30 -16.04
C GLU A 311 17.22 -3.90 -16.82
N GLU A 312 16.06 -3.91 -16.14
CA GLU A 312 14.79 -3.50 -16.73
C GLU A 312 14.79 -2.00 -17.13
N PHE A 313 15.40 -1.15 -16.30
CA PHE A 313 15.59 0.26 -16.64
C PHE A 313 16.39 0.40 -17.96
N GLY A 314 17.54 -0.27 -18.07
CA GLY A 314 18.38 -0.23 -19.27
C GLY A 314 17.67 -0.77 -20.49
N ARG A 315 16.93 -1.87 -20.36
CA ARG A 315 16.14 -2.49 -21.43
C ARG A 315 15.04 -1.55 -21.94
N LEU A 316 14.28 -0.96 -21.03
CA LEU A 316 13.18 -0.04 -21.37
C LEU A 316 13.73 1.25 -22.00
N ALA A 317 14.76 1.84 -21.43
CA ALA A 317 15.38 3.06 -21.94
C ALA A 317 15.99 2.87 -23.33
N SER A 318 16.68 1.76 -23.56
CA SER A 318 17.26 1.44 -24.87
C SER A 318 16.19 1.13 -25.92
N SER A 319 15.11 0.42 -25.55
CA SER A 319 14.02 0.11 -26.47
C SER A 319 13.17 1.33 -26.82
N HIS A 320 13.04 2.30 -25.90
CA HIS A 320 12.36 3.57 -26.17
C HIS A 320 13.11 4.39 -27.23
N GLY A 321 14.45 4.42 -27.14
CA GLY A 321 15.29 5.16 -28.08
C GLY A 321 15.09 6.69 -27.99
N GLY A 322 15.26 7.35 -29.14
CA GLY A 322 14.97 8.78 -29.29
C GLY A 322 15.87 9.74 -28.49
N PRO A 323 15.42 11.01 -28.33
CA PRO A 323 16.20 12.04 -27.64
C PRO A 323 16.44 11.74 -26.16
N LEU A 324 15.46 11.11 -25.48
CA LEU A 324 15.59 10.76 -24.08
C LEU A 324 16.69 9.72 -23.85
N TRP A 325 16.74 8.69 -24.67
CA TRP A 325 17.81 7.68 -24.60
C TRP A 325 19.20 8.28 -24.82
N GLN A 326 19.35 9.14 -25.85
CA GLN A 326 20.60 9.84 -26.10
C GLN A 326 21.04 10.69 -24.91
N TYR A 327 20.09 11.39 -24.31
CA TYR A 327 20.35 12.17 -23.11
C TYR A 327 20.80 11.28 -21.94
N LEU A 328 20.08 10.18 -21.67
CA LEU A 328 20.41 9.27 -20.57
C LEU A 328 21.78 8.60 -20.76
N GLN A 329 22.16 8.25 -21.99
CA GLN A 329 23.50 7.73 -22.29
C GLN A 329 24.60 8.78 -21.98
N VAL A 330 24.41 10.03 -22.43
CA VAL A 330 25.40 11.09 -22.18
C VAL A 330 25.47 11.43 -20.70
N PHE A 331 24.31 11.49 -20.02
CA PHE A 331 24.26 11.71 -18.59
C PHE A 331 24.98 10.60 -17.83
N GLY A 332 24.73 9.34 -18.17
CA GLY A 332 25.38 8.19 -17.54
C GLY A 332 26.90 8.21 -17.72
N MET A 333 27.39 8.50 -18.93
CA MET A 333 28.84 8.66 -19.16
C MET A 333 29.45 9.78 -18.31
N LEU A 334 28.78 10.91 -18.20
CA LEU A 334 29.26 12.01 -17.35
C LEU A 334 29.24 11.65 -15.86
N LEU A 335 28.21 10.93 -15.41
CA LEU A 335 28.09 10.50 -14.03
C LEU A 335 29.20 9.51 -13.66
N VAL A 336 29.38 8.45 -14.48
CA VAL A 336 30.41 7.44 -14.27
C VAL A 336 31.80 8.07 -14.30
N GLY A 337 32.09 8.92 -15.30
CA GLY A 337 33.37 9.63 -15.35
C GLY A 337 33.61 10.57 -14.16
N THR A 338 32.54 11.14 -13.57
CA THR A 338 32.68 11.93 -12.33
C THR A 338 33.02 11.02 -11.14
N VAL A 339 32.40 9.86 -11.05
CA VAL A 339 32.67 8.86 -10.00
C VAL A 339 34.11 8.33 -10.11
N GLU A 340 34.59 8.02 -11.31
CA GLU A 340 35.97 7.58 -11.56
C GLU A 340 36.99 8.64 -11.14
N VAL A 341 36.75 9.90 -11.48
CA VAL A 341 37.64 11.03 -11.07
C VAL A 341 37.69 11.16 -9.56
N LEU A 342 36.57 10.98 -8.86
CA LEU A 342 36.55 11.01 -7.38
C LEU A 342 37.35 9.85 -6.79
N GLU A 343 37.26 8.65 -7.39
CA GLU A 343 38.03 7.47 -6.97
C GLU A 343 39.55 7.70 -7.17
N ASP A 344 39.96 8.25 -8.32
CA ASP A 344 41.35 8.55 -8.60
C ASP A 344 41.95 9.62 -7.65
N HIS A 345 41.11 10.53 -7.15
CA HIS A 345 41.53 11.53 -6.15
C HIS A 345 41.53 10.98 -4.71
N GLY A 346 41.20 9.69 -4.53
CA GLY A 346 41.19 9.02 -3.23
C GLY A 346 40.02 9.45 -2.32
N GLU A 347 38.96 10.01 -2.90
CA GLU A 347 37.73 10.26 -2.16
C GLU A 347 37.03 8.91 -1.87
N ASP A 348 36.46 8.78 -0.67
CA ASP A 348 35.75 7.57 -0.28
C ASP A 348 34.43 7.47 -1.08
N LEU A 349 34.40 6.56 -2.05
CA LEU A 349 33.19 6.28 -2.81
C LEU A 349 32.17 5.58 -1.93
N SER A 350 31.01 6.18 -1.80
CA SER A 350 29.87 5.63 -1.09
C SER A 350 28.75 5.25 -2.05
N ASP A 351 27.81 4.42 -1.56
CA ASP A 351 26.58 4.11 -2.28
C ASP A 351 25.59 5.28 -2.30
N LEU A 352 25.89 6.37 -1.54
CA LEU A 352 25.06 7.57 -1.51
C LEU A 352 25.17 8.34 -2.81
N SER A 353 24.08 8.93 -3.24
CA SER A 353 24.04 9.73 -4.46
C SER A 353 24.85 11.00 -4.34
N LEU A 354 25.33 11.48 -5.48
CA LEU A 354 25.95 12.80 -5.56
C LEU A 354 24.91 13.89 -5.14
N PRO A 355 25.38 15.03 -4.58
CA PRO A 355 24.50 16.15 -4.26
C PRO A 355 23.68 16.60 -5.47
N MET A 356 22.43 16.98 -5.26
CA MET A 356 21.48 17.38 -6.32
C MET A 356 22.02 18.52 -7.21
N GLU A 357 22.83 19.41 -6.65
CA GLU A 357 23.49 20.47 -7.42
C GLU A 357 24.46 19.91 -8.47
N LYS A 358 25.25 18.90 -8.09
CA LYS A 358 26.16 18.21 -9.04
C LYS A 358 25.34 17.44 -10.08
N LEU A 359 24.28 16.77 -9.71
CA LEU A 359 23.41 16.04 -10.65
C LEU A 359 22.73 16.99 -11.65
N SER A 360 22.18 18.11 -11.20
CA SER A 360 21.59 19.10 -12.10
C SER A 360 22.63 19.75 -13.04
N HIS A 361 23.85 19.98 -12.56
CA HIS A 361 24.95 20.45 -13.43
C HIS A 361 25.30 19.42 -14.51
N LEU A 362 25.37 18.12 -14.16
CA LEU A 362 25.59 17.03 -15.13
C LEU A 362 24.44 16.95 -16.13
N GLY A 363 23.20 17.10 -15.68
CA GLY A 363 22.02 17.13 -16.52
C GLY A 363 22.04 18.26 -17.55
N ASN A 364 22.35 19.47 -17.12
CA ASN A 364 22.48 20.64 -18.00
C ASN A 364 23.60 20.43 -19.02
N ARG A 365 24.73 19.88 -18.60
CA ARG A 365 25.84 19.56 -19.49
C ARG A 365 25.47 18.49 -20.52
N ALA A 366 24.77 17.43 -20.11
CA ALA A 366 24.28 16.38 -21.00
C ALA A 366 23.33 16.96 -22.07
N GLN A 367 22.36 17.78 -21.67
CA GLN A 367 21.44 18.44 -22.60
C GLN A 367 22.20 19.31 -23.62
N HIS A 368 23.18 20.09 -23.16
CA HIS A 368 23.99 20.93 -24.03
C HIS A 368 24.75 20.09 -25.07
N LEU A 369 25.37 18.99 -24.64
CA LEU A 369 26.12 18.09 -25.53
C LEU A 369 25.23 17.43 -26.57
N VAL A 370 24.07 16.92 -26.19
CA VAL A 370 23.07 16.31 -27.11
C VAL A 370 22.58 17.34 -28.11
N ARG A 371 22.23 18.55 -27.68
CA ARG A 371 21.81 19.64 -28.57
C ARG A 371 22.94 20.04 -29.58
N LYS A 372 24.17 20.08 -29.09
CA LYS A 372 25.33 20.40 -29.92
C LYS A 372 25.57 19.32 -31.00
N ALA A 373 25.51 18.05 -30.62
CA ALA A 373 25.61 16.92 -31.53
C ALA A 373 24.49 16.95 -32.60
N ALA A 374 23.24 17.17 -32.18
CA ALA A 374 22.11 17.27 -33.08
C ALA A 374 22.24 18.39 -34.10
N ARG A 375 22.79 19.56 -33.71
CA ARG A 375 23.07 20.67 -34.65
C ARG A 375 24.16 20.31 -35.63
N PHE A 376 25.23 19.65 -35.21
CA PHE A 376 26.31 19.20 -36.05
C PHE A 376 25.81 18.24 -37.15
N PHE A 377 25.01 17.25 -36.81
CA PHE A 377 24.46 16.30 -37.75
C PHE A 377 23.41 16.92 -38.70
N ARG A 378 22.64 17.92 -38.27
CA ARG A 378 21.73 18.68 -39.14
C ARG A 378 22.50 19.54 -40.14
N GLY A 379 23.55 20.24 -39.69
CA GLY A 379 24.42 21.04 -40.55
C GLY A 379 25.13 20.20 -41.62
N SER A 380 25.60 19.01 -41.24
CA SER A 380 26.25 18.09 -42.16
C SER A 380 25.29 17.46 -43.21
N ARG A 381 23.99 17.32 -42.90
CA ARG A 381 22.95 16.91 -43.86
C ARG A 381 22.60 18.04 -44.85
N GLY A 382 22.62 19.29 -44.44
CA GLY A 382 22.42 20.46 -45.31
C GLY A 382 23.52 20.59 -46.36
N TYR A 383 24.77 20.31 -45.97
CA TYR A 383 25.93 20.34 -46.91
C TYR A 383 25.92 19.19 -47.93
N ARG A 384 25.21 18.09 -47.65
CA ARG A 384 25.10 16.92 -48.53
C ARG A 384 24.00 17.07 -49.58
N SER A 385 23.09 18.05 -49.42
CA SER A 385 22.04 18.32 -50.44
C SER A 385 22.50 19.24 -51.57
N GLU A 386 23.58 19.99 -51.37
CA GLU A 386 24.15 20.86 -52.39
C GLU A 386 25.25 20.19 -53.24
N SER A 387 25.75 18.99 -52.86
CA SER A 387 26.77 18.26 -53.63
C SER A 387 26.24 17.01 -54.36
N LYS A 388 24.97 16.98 -54.78
CA LYS A 388 24.46 15.99 -55.72
C LYS A 388 24.71 16.42 -57.18
N ALA A 389 25.97 16.64 -57.54
CA ALA A 389 26.44 16.60 -58.91
C ALA A 389 27.87 16.06 -58.88
N SER A 390 28.07 14.80 -58.52
CA SER A 390 29.22 13.98 -58.87
C SER A 390 29.00 12.60 -58.25
N SER A 391 28.48 11.70 -59.11
CA SER A 391 28.43 10.28 -58.84
C SER A 391 29.82 9.69 -58.75
N THR A 392 30.02 8.84 -57.81
CA THR A 392 30.91 7.68 -57.74
C THR A 392 31.70 7.62 -56.44
N SER A 393 31.59 6.44 -55.78
CA SER A 393 32.39 5.97 -54.64
C SER A 393 31.94 6.33 -53.23
N ILE A 394 30.81 5.75 -52.75
CA ILE A 394 30.59 5.49 -51.34
C ILE A 394 30.00 4.06 -51.20
N SER A 395 30.85 3.06 -51.34
CA SER A 395 30.56 1.68 -50.95
C SER A 395 31.61 1.12 -49.94
N ARG A 396 32.18 1.97 -49.11
CA ARG A 396 33.22 1.54 -48.15
C ARG A 396 33.13 2.19 -46.76
N LEU A 397 31.95 2.50 -46.27
CA LEU A 397 31.81 3.05 -44.90
C LEU A 397 30.71 2.40 -44.06
N ASP A 398 30.02 1.38 -44.62
CA ASP A 398 29.00 0.61 -43.86
C ASP A 398 29.56 -0.59 -43.08
N SER A 399 30.88 -0.77 -43.00
CA SER A 399 31.50 -1.92 -42.34
C SER A 399 32.26 -1.59 -41.05
N ARG A 400 31.98 -0.42 -40.41
CA ARG A 400 32.68 -0.02 -39.15
C ARG A 400 31.79 0.50 -38.06
N LEU A 401 30.51 0.14 -38.01
CA LEU A 401 29.64 0.37 -36.86
C LEU A 401 28.98 -0.91 -36.30
N GLU A 402 29.56 -2.06 -36.61
CA GLU A 402 29.42 -3.28 -35.83
C GLU A 402 30.46 -3.28 -34.70
N PHE A 403 30.31 -2.43 -33.72
CA PHE A 403 31.08 -2.47 -32.49
C PHE A 403 30.12 -2.31 -31.31
N ALA A 404 29.76 -3.40 -30.71
CA ALA A 404 29.58 -3.60 -29.29
C ALA A 404 28.71 -4.83 -29.00
N ASP A 405 29.09 -5.96 -29.54
CA ASP A 405 28.62 -7.24 -28.98
C ASP A 405 29.82 -8.17 -28.77
N SER A 406 30.71 -7.82 -27.87
CA SER A 406 31.75 -8.68 -27.35
C SER A 406 32.07 -8.30 -25.92
N ARG A 407 31.33 -8.92 -25.02
CA ARG A 407 31.78 -9.07 -23.61
C ARG A 407 33.02 -9.94 -23.62
N PRO A 408 34.16 -9.56 -23.04
CA PRO A 408 35.24 -10.48 -22.79
C PRO A 408 34.83 -11.41 -21.64
N SER A 409 34.60 -12.67 -21.96
CA SER A 409 34.53 -13.75 -20.99
C SER A 409 35.93 -13.97 -20.42
N LEU A 410 36.18 -13.49 -19.22
CA LEU A 410 37.34 -13.89 -18.41
C LEU A 410 37.06 -15.27 -17.84
N THR A 411 37.39 -16.29 -18.60
CA THR A 411 37.62 -17.64 -18.08
C THR A 411 38.93 -17.63 -17.31
N ARG A 412 38.85 -17.67 -16.01
CA ARG A 412 39.98 -18.05 -15.15
C ARG A 412 40.07 -19.56 -15.13
N ASP A 413 41.05 -20.09 -15.82
CA ASP A 413 41.53 -21.44 -15.63
C ASP A 413 42.02 -21.60 -14.18
N VAL A 414 41.27 -22.38 -13.41
CA VAL A 414 41.77 -22.94 -12.16
C VAL A 414 42.36 -24.31 -12.47
N SER A 415 43.67 -24.32 -12.71
CA SER A 415 44.44 -25.53 -12.75
C SER A 415 44.41 -26.23 -11.39
N ASN A 416 43.85 -27.44 -11.40
CA ASN A 416 44.01 -28.45 -10.37
C ASN A 416 45.51 -28.66 -10.02
N ASN A 417 45.84 -28.48 -8.79
CA ASN A 417 47.00 -29.16 -8.20
C ASN A 417 46.52 -29.97 -6.97
N SER A 418 46.34 -31.25 -7.22
CA SER A 418 46.29 -32.27 -6.22
C SER A 418 47.66 -32.38 -5.54
N LEU A 419 47.70 -32.28 -4.23
CA LEU A 419 48.75 -32.86 -3.41
C LEU A 419 48.14 -33.43 -2.12
N SER A 420 48.26 -34.76 -2.08
CA SER A 420 48.12 -35.63 -0.94
C SER A 420 48.99 -35.19 0.26
N VAL A 421 48.44 -35.13 1.44
CA VAL A 421 48.74 -35.94 2.67
C VAL A 421 47.57 -35.69 3.61
#